data_1bf4f23369ad5106dedca9cfaf223aba
#
_entry.id   1bf4f23369ad5106dedca9cfaf223aba
#
_cell.length_a   1.000
_cell.length_b   1.000
_cell.length_c   1.000
_cell.angle_alpha   90.00
_cell.angle_beta   90.00
_cell.angle_gamma   90.00
#
_symmetry.space_group_name_H-M   'P 1'
#
loop_
_entity.id
_entity.type
_entity.pdbx_description
1 polymer ?
#
loop_
_entity_poly.entity_id
_entity_poly.type
_entity_poly.pdbx_seq_one_letter_code
_entity_poly.pdbx_strand_id
1 'polypeptide(L)'
;MKLYIKISVGVLAGLFLVESLVRITAPIMGPPLKSWNTMQDAKEYKLNGTDSFKRDGIFVLGNSTALIGINPSVIGLASQESLQVFNAAMNGSNLTHMKDFALDYIIPKQSPRALVLFLAPGTLDVPLEVKARTSLLSSSLLPSSARDWLAERFYLFKYRNNLRDPNTLNAFRKSLFSVNTGFGIVNSWANDLDSFGYSRLGYANNSVGGGWSSKDVNQGLRYPGGFMKSDINSLNELVSVGKVNDTKIIISSVPLPYLDDQYRIKVKSLANSLGITFISGNDSVTSGDYFSDGIHLNKRGAEVFSQFIAQELIKLGL
;
A
#
# COMPACT_ATOMS: atom_id res chain seq x y z
N MET A 1 -5.56 -7.31 -47.72
CA MET A 1 -4.61 -8.33 -47.26
C MET A 1 -3.16 -7.81 -47.16
N LYS A 2 -2.54 -7.24 -48.23
CA LYS A 2 -1.14 -6.74 -48.20
C LYS A 2 -0.86 -5.67 -47.11
N LEU A 3 -1.81 -4.78 -46.81
CA LEU A 3 -1.66 -3.73 -45.79
C LEU A 3 -1.62 -4.33 -44.38
N TYR A 4 -2.52 -5.24 -44.07
CA TYR A 4 -2.56 -5.91 -42.75
C TYR A 4 -1.29 -6.71 -42.47
N ILE A 5 -0.74 -7.39 -43.50
CA ILE A 5 0.54 -8.11 -43.38
C ILE A 5 1.67 -7.13 -43.05
N LYS A 6 1.74 -5.99 -43.74
CA LYS A 6 2.77 -4.96 -43.47
C LYS A 6 2.65 -4.39 -42.07
N ILE A 7 1.43 -4.10 -41.60
CA ILE A 7 1.18 -3.62 -40.24
C ILE A 7 1.60 -4.67 -39.22
N SER A 8 1.18 -5.93 -39.41
CA SER A 8 1.54 -7.03 -38.50
C SER A 8 3.05 -7.25 -38.43
N VAL A 9 3.76 -7.22 -39.54
CA VAL A 9 5.22 -7.35 -39.60
C VAL A 9 5.88 -6.17 -38.89
N GLY A 10 5.39 -4.94 -39.11
CA GLY A 10 5.90 -3.74 -38.43
C GLY A 10 5.73 -3.81 -36.91
N VAL A 11 4.56 -4.27 -36.43
CA VAL A 11 4.29 -4.42 -35.00
C VAL A 11 5.21 -5.51 -34.39
N LEU A 12 5.37 -6.65 -35.04
CA LEU A 12 6.26 -7.71 -34.57
C LEU A 12 7.72 -7.28 -34.54
N ALA A 13 8.19 -6.57 -35.57
CA ALA A 13 9.53 -6.02 -35.59
C ALA A 13 9.74 -4.98 -34.48
N GLY A 14 8.76 -4.13 -34.22
CA GLY A 14 8.79 -3.17 -33.12
C GLY A 14 8.86 -3.86 -31.75
N LEU A 15 8.04 -4.88 -31.52
CA LEU A 15 8.07 -5.67 -30.29
C LEU A 15 9.42 -6.38 -30.10
N PHE A 16 9.99 -6.95 -31.16
CA PHE A 16 11.28 -7.59 -31.11
C PHE A 16 12.41 -6.60 -30.80
N LEU A 17 12.36 -5.42 -31.38
CA LEU A 17 13.34 -4.35 -31.09
C LEU A 17 13.26 -3.92 -29.60
N VAL A 18 12.06 -3.70 -29.07
CA VAL A 18 11.86 -3.33 -27.66
C VAL A 18 12.31 -4.46 -26.74
N GLU A 19 11.97 -5.71 -27.02
CA GLU A 19 12.41 -6.88 -26.25
C GLU A 19 13.95 -6.97 -26.21
N SER A 20 14.61 -6.76 -27.37
CA SER A 20 16.07 -6.78 -27.47
C SER A 20 16.70 -5.65 -26.66
N LEU A 21 16.13 -4.46 -26.72
CA LEU A 21 16.58 -3.30 -25.94
C LEU A 21 16.47 -3.57 -24.44
N VAL A 22 15.34 -4.12 -23.98
CA VAL A 22 15.14 -4.45 -22.56
C VAL A 22 16.14 -5.52 -22.12
N ARG A 23 16.43 -6.53 -22.93
CA ARG A 23 17.45 -7.56 -22.59
C ARG A 23 18.84 -6.96 -22.40
N ILE A 24 19.25 -6.06 -23.29
CA ILE A 24 20.55 -5.39 -23.23
C ILE A 24 20.63 -4.46 -22.00
N THR A 25 19.52 -3.82 -21.63
CA THR A 25 19.51 -2.84 -20.55
C THR A 25 19.15 -3.45 -19.17
N ALA A 26 18.67 -4.69 -19.13
CA ALA A 26 18.29 -5.37 -17.90
C ALA A 26 19.36 -5.32 -16.78
N PRO A 27 20.67 -5.50 -17.05
CA PRO A 27 21.70 -5.40 -16.03
C PRO A 27 21.77 -4.03 -15.34
N ILE A 28 21.39 -2.96 -16.06
CA ILE A 28 21.42 -1.58 -15.57
C ILE A 28 20.13 -1.26 -14.79
N MET A 29 19.02 -1.92 -15.13
CA MET A 29 17.72 -1.70 -14.48
C MET A 29 17.62 -2.35 -13.09
N GLY A 30 18.59 -3.15 -12.68
CA GLY A 30 18.53 -3.92 -11.44
C GLY A 30 17.57 -5.12 -11.52
N PRO A 31 17.20 -5.75 -10.40
CA PRO A 31 16.30 -6.89 -10.39
C PRO A 31 14.91 -6.52 -10.91
N PRO A 32 14.18 -7.47 -11.54
CA PRO A 32 12.83 -7.20 -12.02
C PRO A 32 11.87 -6.96 -10.85
N LEU A 33 11.18 -5.83 -10.90
CA LEU A 33 10.14 -5.47 -9.94
C LEU A 33 8.86 -6.29 -10.23
N LYS A 34 8.26 -6.86 -9.19
CA LYS A 34 7.10 -7.76 -9.32
C LYS A 34 5.79 -7.04 -9.50
N SER A 35 5.68 -5.83 -8.96
CA SER A 35 4.47 -5.01 -9.00
C SER A 35 4.72 -3.62 -9.59
N TRP A 36 3.65 -2.86 -9.79
CA TRP A 36 3.70 -1.45 -10.17
C TRP A 36 4.08 -0.52 -9.03
N ASN A 37 3.89 -0.99 -7.82
CA ASN A 37 4.15 -0.22 -6.63
C ASN A 37 5.49 -0.64 -6.06
N THR A 38 6.52 0.17 -6.28
CA THR A 38 7.87 -0.07 -5.76
C THR A 38 7.89 -0.27 -4.25
N MET A 39 6.94 0.31 -3.53
CA MET A 39 6.79 0.10 -2.10
C MET A 39 6.27 -1.31 -1.80
N GLN A 40 5.34 -1.84 -2.57
CA GLN A 40 4.89 -3.22 -2.44
C GLN A 40 6.06 -4.19 -2.66
N ASP A 41 6.84 -4.00 -3.73
CA ASP A 41 8.03 -4.83 -4.00
C ASP A 41 9.04 -4.77 -2.86
N ALA A 42 9.28 -3.59 -2.28
CA ALA A 42 10.15 -3.43 -1.13
C ALA A 42 9.63 -4.16 0.12
N LYS A 43 8.33 -4.13 0.36
CA LYS A 43 7.69 -4.86 1.47
C LYS A 43 7.70 -6.36 1.25
N GLU A 44 7.41 -6.83 0.04
CA GLU A 44 7.53 -8.24 -0.32
C GLU A 44 8.97 -8.75 -0.13
N TYR A 45 9.96 -7.96 -0.55
CA TYR A 45 11.37 -8.30 -0.33
C TYR A 45 11.71 -8.46 1.16
N LYS A 46 11.26 -7.53 2.00
CA LYS A 46 11.48 -7.61 3.46
C LYS A 46 10.78 -8.82 4.08
N LEU A 47 9.55 -9.11 3.69
CA LEU A 47 8.80 -10.26 4.16
C LEU A 47 9.42 -11.59 3.71
N ASN A 48 9.97 -11.67 2.50
CA ASN A 48 10.63 -12.88 2.03
C ASN A 48 11.93 -13.20 2.80
N GLY A 49 12.58 -12.20 3.37
CA GLY A 49 13.79 -12.36 4.19
C GLY A 49 13.51 -12.73 5.65
N THR A 50 12.25 -12.82 6.07
CA THR A 50 11.89 -12.93 7.48
C THR A 50 10.82 -14.00 7.68
N ASP A 51 11.16 -15.08 8.36
CA ASP A 51 10.19 -16.14 8.71
C ASP A 51 9.36 -15.82 9.97
N SER A 52 9.73 -14.76 10.70
CA SER A 52 9.12 -14.41 12.00
C SER A 52 7.64 -14.06 11.93
N PHE A 53 7.12 -13.67 10.75
CA PHE A 53 5.71 -13.29 10.59
C PHE A 53 4.81 -14.45 10.12
N LYS A 54 5.39 -15.59 9.76
CA LYS A 54 4.62 -16.74 9.29
C LYS A 54 3.76 -17.32 10.41
N ARG A 55 2.45 -17.48 10.13
CA ARG A 55 1.39 -18.05 10.98
C ARG A 55 0.90 -17.16 12.11
N ASP A 56 1.79 -16.39 12.79
CA ASP A 56 1.41 -15.62 13.98
C ASP A 56 1.45 -14.11 13.74
N GLY A 57 1.88 -13.67 12.54
CA GLY A 57 2.03 -12.26 12.20
C GLY A 57 0.70 -11.52 12.09
N ILE A 58 0.70 -10.29 12.54
CA ILE A 58 -0.37 -9.32 12.33
C ILE A 58 0.08 -8.34 11.26
N PHE A 59 -0.72 -8.19 10.21
CA PHE A 59 -0.36 -7.30 9.10
C PHE A 59 -1.26 -6.07 9.09
N VAL A 60 -0.63 -4.91 9.10
CA VAL A 60 -1.30 -3.61 8.99
C VAL A 60 -1.40 -3.24 7.52
N LEU A 61 -2.60 -3.00 7.03
CA LEU A 61 -2.92 -2.50 5.70
C LEU A 61 -3.49 -1.09 5.80
N GLY A 62 -3.15 -0.23 4.86
CA GLY A 62 -3.60 1.16 4.86
C GLY A 62 -2.89 2.01 3.82
N ASN A 63 -3.16 3.30 3.83
CA ASN A 63 -2.47 4.28 3.01
C ASN A 63 -1.30 4.93 3.79
N SER A 64 -0.84 6.11 3.36
CA SER A 64 0.25 6.84 4.00
C SER A 64 0.02 7.15 5.49
N THR A 65 -1.23 7.32 5.91
CA THR A 65 -1.55 7.59 7.33
C THR A 65 -1.23 6.41 8.23
N ALA A 66 -1.49 5.19 7.77
CA ALA A 66 -1.11 3.97 8.49
C ALA A 66 0.38 3.65 8.32
N LEU A 67 0.94 3.91 7.12
CA LEU A 67 2.37 3.69 6.84
C LEU A 67 3.27 4.46 7.82
N ILE A 68 2.91 5.70 8.12
CA ILE A 68 3.64 6.58 9.03
C ILE A 68 3.14 6.46 10.47
N GLY A 69 1.83 6.23 10.63
CA GLY A 69 1.16 6.27 11.93
C GLY A 69 1.35 5.01 12.78
N ILE A 70 1.65 3.86 12.16
CA ILE A 70 1.79 2.58 12.87
C ILE A 70 3.24 2.14 12.88
N ASN A 71 3.86 2.22 14.05
CA ASN A 71 5.22 1.76 14.29
C ASN A 71 5.22 0.37 14.95
N PRO A 72 5.55 -0.71 14.22
CA PRO A 72 5.55 -2.07 14.75
C PRO A 72 6.49 -2.27 15.94
N SER A 73 7.64 -1.59 15.97
CA SER A 73 8.58 -1.69 17.09
C SER A 73 7.97 -1.14 18.39
N VAL A 74 7.15 -0.09 18.31
CA VAL A 74 6.43 0.44 19.48
C VAL A 74 5.35 -0.53 19.93
N ILE A 75 4.66 -1.19 18.99
CA ILE A 75 3.65 -2.23 19.30
C ILE A 75 4.31 -3.42 20.00
N GLY A 76 5.46 -3.90 19.47
CA GLY A 76 6.22 -4.99 20.09
C GLY A 76 6.59 -4.65 21.54
N LEU A 77 7.19 -3.50 21.78
CA LEU A 77 7.53 -3.04 23.12
C LEU A 77 6.32 -2.90 24.05
N ALA A 78 5.21 -2.33 23.56
CA ALA A 78 3.99 -2.14 24.36
C ALA A 78 3.28 -3.45 24.69
N SER A 79 3.47 -4.49 23.88
CA SER A 79 2.93 -5.83 24.06
C SER A 79 3.92 -6.80 24.75
N GLN A 80 5.08 -6.33 25.22
CA GLN A 80 6.14 -7.15 25.73
C GLN A 80 6.57 -8.26 24.73
N GLU A 81 6.67 -7.90 23.45
CA GLU A 81 7.04 -8.74 22.32
C GLU A 81 6.03 -9.89 22.02
N SER A 82 4.84 -9.86 22.62
CA SER A 82 3.80 -10.86 22.34
C SER A 82 3.11 -10.67 20.98
N LEU A 83 3.16 -9.46 20.42
CA LEU A 83 2.57 -9.13 19.13
C LEU A 83 3.66 -8.94 18.05
N GLN A 84 3.63 -9.77 17.03
CA GLN A 84 4.49 -9.63 15.87
C GLN A 84 3.73 -8.89 14.77
N VAL A 85 4.05 -7.62 14.56
CA VAL A 85 3.35 -6.74 13.62
C VAL A 85 4.26 -6.37 12.46
N PHE A 86 3.73 -6.47 11.24
CA PHE A 86 4.36 -5.92 10.04
C PHE A 86 3.49 -4.82 9.43
N ASN A 87 4.08 -3.66 9.18
CA ASN A 87 3.39 -2.57 8.52
C ASN A 87 3.42 -2.75 7.00
N ALA A 88 2.36 -3.32 6.45
CA ALA A 88 2.14 -3.56 5.02
C ALA A 88 1.42 -2.39 4.32
N ALA A 89 1.14 -1.28 5.02
CA ALA A 89 0.50 -0.11 4.44
C ALA A 89 1.40 0.57 3.38
N MET A 90 0.78 1.18 2.37
CA MET A 90 1.49 1.75 1.22
C MET A 90 0.96 3.14 0.90
N ASN A 91 1.86 4.06 0.52
CA ASN A 91 1.47 5.42 0.14
C ASN A 91 0.45 5.42 -1.01
N GLY A 92 -0.64 6.17 -0.85
CA GLY A 92 -1.69 6.27 -1.87
C GLY A 92 -2.52 5.00 -2.08
N SER A 93 -2.39 3.99 -1.20
CA SER A 93 -3.16 2.76 -1.29
C SER A 93 -4.64 3.01 -1.02
N ASN A 94 -5.50 2.40 -1.84
CA ASN A 94 -6.93 2.30 -1.63
C ASN A 94 -7.31 0.88 -1.21
N LEU A 95 -8.57 0.66 -0.86
CA LEU A 95 -9.05 -0.63 -0.38
C LEU A 95 -8.85 -1.77 -1.40
N THR A 96 -8.96 -1.50 -2.69
CA THR A 96 -8.69 -2.50 -3.73
C THR A 96 -7.23 -2.95 -3.71
N HIS A 97 -6.27 -2.00 -3.60
CA HIS A 97 -4.84 -2.35 -3.48
C HIS A 97 -4.55 -3.14 -2.21
N MET A 98 -5.17 -2.74 -1.07
CA MET A 98 -5.02 -3.48 0.19
C MET A 98 -5.52 -4.91 0.06
N LYS A 99 -6.70 -5.09 -0.55
CA LYS A 99 -7.29 -6.39 -0.82
C LYS A 99 -6.39 -7.23 -1.73
N ASP A 100 -5.98 -6.69 -2.87
CA ASP A 100 -5.16 -7.42 -3.84
C ASP A 100 -3.83 -7.85 -3.20
N PHE A 101 -3.16 -6.97 -2.45
CA PHE A 101 -1.94 -7.34 -1.74
C PHE A 101 -2.17 -8.40 -0.66
N ALA A 102 -3.27 -8.31 0.08
CA ALA A 102 -3.63 -9.30 1.07
C ALA A 102 -3.90 -10.68 0.45
N LEU A 103 -4.70 -10.73 -0.63
CA LEU A 103 -5.15 -11.98 -1.24
C LEU A 103 -4.07 -12.62 -2.14
N ASP A 104 -3.31 -11.81 -2.86
CA ASP A 104 -2.31 -12.32 -3.81
C ASP A 104 -0.98 -12.67 -3.13
N TYR A 105 -0.69 -12.06 -1.99
CA TYR A 105 0.62 -12.20 -1.36
C TYR A 105 0.58 -12.54 0.14
N ILE A 106 -0.05 -11.70 0.98
CA ILE A 106 0.09 -11.85 2.44
C ILE A 106 -0.55 -13.16 2.91
N ILE A 107 -1.83 -13.38 2.62
CA ILE A 107 -2.55 -14.59 3.08
C ILE A 107 -1.90 -15.87 2.56
N PRO A 108 -1.61 -16.01 1.24
CA PRO A 108 -1.05 -17.26 0.72
C PRO A 108 0.37 -17.57 1.21
N LYS A 109 1.18 -16.54 1.49
CA LYS A 109 2.60 -16.74 1.80
C LYS A 109 2.94 -16.65 3.27
N GLN A 110 2.17 -15.87 4.02
CA GLN A 110 2.45 -15.59 5.42
C GLN A 110 1.48 -16.30 6.36
N SER A 111 0.25 -16.66 5.90
CA SER A 111 -0.81 -17.25 6.71
C SER A 111 -1.03 -16.44 8.00
N PRO A 112 -1.36 -15.14 7.90
CA PRO A 112 -1.36 -14.23 9.04
C PRO A 112 -2.44 -14.59 10.06
N ARG A 113 -2.16 -14.35 11.33
CA ARG A 113 -3.16 -14.44 12.42
C ARG A 113 -4.25 -13.37 12.26
N ALA A 114 -3.86 -12.15 11.85
CA ALA A 114 -4.81 -11.07 11.61
C ALA A 114 -4.34 -10.10 10.53
N LEU A 115 -5.32 -9.49 9.84
CA LEU A 115 -5.15 -8.31 9.00
C LEU A 115 -5.90 -7.14 9.65
N VAL A 116 -5.19 -6.03 9.88
CA VAL A 116 -5.77 -4.79 10.41
C VAL A 116 -5.81 -3.76 9.30
N LEU A 117 -6.99 -3.44 8.80
CA LEU A 117 -7.22 -2.46 7.74
C LEU A 117 -7.45 -1.08 8.35
N PHE A 118 -6.52 -0.17 8.14
CA PHE A 118 -6.66 1.22 8.54
C PHE A 118 -7.33 2.02 7.43
N LEU A 119 -8.59 2.36 7.65
CA LEU A 119 -9.39 3.09 6.69
C LEU A 119 -9.35 4.58 7.01
N ALA A 120 -8.71 5.34 6.14
CA ALA A 120 -8.79 6.80 6.11
C ALA A 120 -9.83 7.23 5.06
N PRO A 121 -10.36 8.47 5.12
CA PRO A 121 -11.34 8.93 4.12
C PRO A 121 -10.91 8.65 2.68
N GLY A 122 -9.72 8.97 2.25
CA GLY A 122 -9.24 8.73 0.89
C GLY A 122 -9.00 7.27 0.49
N THR A 123 -9.19 6.29 1.39
CA THR A 123 -9.03 4.86 1.05
C THR A 123 -10.28 4.24 0.43
N LEU A 124 -11.46 4.83 0.68
CA LEU A 124 -12.76 4.27 0.31
C LEU A 124 -13.43 4.95 -0.90
N ASP A 125 -12.98 6.14 -1.29
CA ASP A 125 -13.71 7.01 -2.23
C ASP A 125 -12.94 7.37 -3.49
N VAL A 126 -12.12 6.47 -4.03
CA VAL A 126 -11.45 6.74 -5.30
C VAL A 126 -12.44 6.53 -6.44
N PRO A 127 -12.85 7.59 -7.18
CA PRO A 127 -13.75 7.45 -8.32
C PRO A 127 -13.22 6.42 -9.33
N LEU A 128 -14.14 5.65 -9.92
CA LEU A 128 -13.84 4.65 -10.96
C LEU A 128 -12.96 5.18 -12.10
N GLU A 129 -13.03 6.47 -12.39
CA GLU A 129 -12.21 7.13 -13.43
C GLU A 129 -10.71 7.13 -13.12
N VAL A 130 -10.31 7.18 -11.85
CA VAL A 130 -8.90 7.03 -11.45
C VAL A 130 -8.49 5.56 -11.51
N LYS A 131 -9.40 4.63 -11.16
CA LYS A 131 -9.20 3.19 -11.36
C LYS A 131 -9.01 2.83 -12.84
N ALA A 132 -9.77 3.44 -13.75
CA ALA A 132 -9.67 3.13 -15.17
C ALA A 132 -8.31 3.57 -15.78
N ARG A 133 -7.74 4.70 -15.34
CA ARG A 133 -6.43 5.16 -15.84
C ARG A 133 -5.26 4.32 -15.34
N THR A 134 -5.34 3.78 -14.13
CA THR A 134 -4.35 2.84 -13.61
C THR A 134 -4.59 1.42 -14.10
N SER A 135 -5.85 1.01 -14.34
CA SER A 135 -6.21 -0.36 -14.71
C SER A 135 -6.08 -0.66 -16.21
N LEU A 136 -6.19 0.32 -17.12
CA LEU A 136 -5.96 0.07 -18.57
C LEU A 136 -4.51 -0.34 -18.87
N LEU A 137 -3.60 -0.09 -17.95
CA LEU A 137 -2.20 -0.51 -18.04
C LEU A 137 -1.79 -1.49 -16.94
N SER A 138 -2.58 -1.66 -15.88
CA SER A 138 -2.39 -2.71 -14.91
C SER A 138 -3.08 -3.98 -15.40
N SER A 139 -2.35 -4.80 -16.02
CA SER A 139 -2.34 -6.28 -16.08
C SER A 139 -3.60 -7.12 -15.83
N SER A 140 -4.77 -6.58 -15.54
CA SER A 140 -5.95 -7.38 -15.24
C SER A 140 -6.62 -8.03 -16.46
N LEU A 141 -6.14 -7.75 -17.68
CA LEU A 141 -6.63 -8.39 -18.91
C LEU A 141 -6.09 -9.80 -19.12
N LEU A 142 -5.01 -10.16 -18.42
CA LEU A 142 -4.41 -11.49 -18.52
C LEU A 142 -4.48 -12.20 -17.17
N PRO A 143 -4.90 -13.48 -17.12
CA PRO A 143 -4.79 -14.30 -15.93
C PRO A 143 -3.37 -14.31 -15.36
N SER A 144 -3.21 -14.48 -14.04
CA SER A 144 -1.89 -14.52 -13.39
C SER A 144 -0.95 -15.54 -14.03
N SER A 145 -1.45 -16.74 -14.31
CA SER A 145 -0.71 -17.79 -15.02
C SER A 145 -0.19 -17.39 -16.40
N ALA A 146 -0.97 -16.63 -17.16
CA ALA A 146 -0.52 -16.12 -18.46
C ALA A 146 0.52 -15.01 -18.32
N ARG A 147 0.41 -14.18 -17.28
CA ARG A 147 1.41 -13.14 -16.97
C ARG A 147 2.74 -13.74 -16.55
N ASP A 148 2.71 -14.76 -15.70
CA ASP A 148 3.90 -15.47 -15.25
C ASP A 148 4.58 -16.18 -16.40
N TRP A 149 3.81 -16.88 -17.24
CA TRP A 149 4.30 -17.51 -18.46
C TRP A 149 4.99 -16.52 -19.43
N LEU A 150 4.41 -15.32 -19.61
CA LEU A 150 5.02 -14.26 -20.42
C LEU A 150 6.28 -13.69 -19.76
N ALA A 151 6.28 -13.48 -18.44
CA ALA A 151 7.43 -12.96 -17.71
C ALA A 151 8.63 -13.93 -17.71
N GLU A 152 8.39 -15.23 -17.76
CA GLU A 152 9.46 -16.24 -17.90
C GLU A 152 10.15 -16.19 -19.27
N ARG A 153 9.42 -15.84 -20.33
CA ARG A 153 9.89 -15.91 -21.72
C ARG A 153 10.35 -14.58 -22.31
N PHE A 154 9.72 -13.50 -21.88
CA PHE A 154 9.97 -12.17 -22.44
C PHE A 154 10.46 -11.18 -21.39
N TYR A 155 11.63 -10.61 -21.62
CA TYR A 155 12.22 -9.60 -20.75
C TYR A 155 11.35 -8.35 -20.65
N LEU A 156 10.67 -7.97 -21.73
CA LEU A 156 9.71 -6.88 -21.70
C LEU A 156 8.62 -7.09 -20.63
N PHE A 157 8.09 -8.31 -20.52
CA PHE A 157 7.11 -8.65 -19.49
C PHE A 157 7.75 -8.81 -18.10
N LYS A 158 8.94 -9.39 -18.05
CA LYS A 158 9.72 -9.55 -16.80
C LYS A 158 10.07 -8.21 -16.16
N TYR A 159 10.47 -7.23 -16.98
CA TYR A 159 10.91 -5.91 -16.54
C TYR A 159 9.85 -4.82 -16.72
N ARG A 160 8.59 -5.16 -17.02
CA ARG A 160 7.51 -4.20 -17.27
C ARG A 160 7.32 -3.17 -16.15
N ASN A 161 7.52 -3.59 -14.90
CA ASN A 161 7.39 -2.71 -13.74
C ASN A 161 8.61 -1.77 -13.61
N ASN A 162 9.82 -2.26 -13.88
CA ASN A 162 11.03 -1.44 -13.92
C ASN A 162 10.93 -0.34 -14.99
N LEU A 163 10.42 -0.66 -16.17
CA LEU A 163 10.23 0.31 -17.26
C LEU A 163 9.24 1.44 -16.91
N ARG A 164 8.45 1.26 -15.88
CA ARG A 164 7.46 2.23 -15.40
C ARG A 164 7.88 2.89 -14.09
N ASP A 165 8.85 2.32 -13.38
CA ASP A 165 9.38 2.90 -12.17
C ASP A 165 10.25 4.13 -12.50
N PRO A 166 9.88 5.33 -12.02
CA PRO A 166 10.66 6.55 -12.27
C PRO A 166 12.11 6.44 -11.78
N ASN A 167 12.38 5.68 -10.73
CA ASN A 167 13.73 5.50 -10.20
C ASN A 167 14.59 4.65 -11.14
N THR A 168 14.02 3.55 -11.64
CA THR A 168 14.68 2.71 -12.63
C THR A 168 14.96 3.47 -13.92
N LEU A 169 13.98 4.24 -14.42
CA LEU A 169 14.16 5.09 -15.61
C LEU A 169 15.20 6.18 -15.39
N ASN A 170 15.25 6.79 -14.20
CA ASN A 170 16.27 7.79 -13.86
C ASN A 170 17.66 7.18 -13.71
N ALA A 171 17.80 6.01 -13.10
CA ALA A 171 19.06 5.28 -13.01
C ALA A 171 19.56 4.91 -14.41
N PHE A 172 18.69 4.43 -15.27
CA PHE A 172 18.96 4.15 -16.68
C PHE A 172 19.39 5.38 -17.45
N ARG A 173 18.66 6.49 -17.31
CA ARG A 173 18.99 7.77 -17.94
C ARG A 173 20.33 8.31 -17.44
N LYS A 174 20.63 8.26 -16.17
CA LYS A 174 21.93 8.64 -15.61
C LYS A 174 23.06 7.79 -16.17
N SER A 175 22.86 6.49 -16.27
CA SER A 175 23.85 5.55 -16.80
C SER A 175 24.15 5.79 -18.30
N LEU A 176 23.12 6.09 -19.11
CA LEU A 176 23.30 6.29 -20.55
C LEU A 176 23.81 7.68 -20.93
N PHE A 177 23.38 8.71 -20.23
CA PHE A 177 23.59 10.10 -20.68
C PHE A 177 24.47 10.91 -19.74
N SER A 178 24.92 10.36 -18.61
CA SER A 178 25.68 11.07 -17.56
C SER A 178 25.04 12.39 -17.13
N VAL A 179 23.74 12.57 -17.38
CA VAL A 179 23.02 13.81 -17.13
C VAL A 179 22.41 13.79 -15.74
N ASN A 180 22.94 14.62 -14.88
CA ASN A 180 22.39 14.84 -13.53
C ASN A 180 21.14 15.73 -13.62
N THR A 181 20.02 15.19 -14.10
CA THR A 181 18.75 15.90 -14.12
C THR A 181 18.06 15.67 -12.78
N GLY A 182 17.87 16.73 -11.99
CA GLY A 182 17.24 16.75 -10.68
C GLY A 182 15.74 16.36 -10.62
N PHE A 183 15.26 15.57 -11.56
CA PHE A 183 13.95 14.93 -11.53
C PHE A 183 14.03 13.53 -10.93
N GLY A 184 14.51 13.45 -9.71
CA GLY A 184 14.34 12.28 -8.89
C GLY A 184 13.24 12.53 -7.89
N ILE A 185 11.99 12.27 -8.24
CA ILE A 185 11.06 11.81 -7.22
C ILE A 185 11.56 10.40 -6.88
N VAL A 186 12.59 10.38 -6.09
CA VAL A 186 13.01 9.17 -5.37
C VAL A 186 11.74 8.71 -4.67
N ASN A 187 11.36 7.46 -4.83
CA ASN A 187 10.39 6.87 -3.93
C ASN A 187 11.10 6.70 -2.58
N SER A 188 11.35 7.85 -1.93
CA SER A 188 12.06 7.97 -0.67
C SER A 188 11.41 7.10 0.40
N TRP A 189 10.09 6.89 0.29
CA TRP A 189 9.29 6.07 1.18
C TRP A 189 9.68 4.59 1.13
N ALA A 190 9.93 4.03 -0.05
CA ALA A 190 10.33 2.63 -0.19
C ALA A 190 11.75 2.38 0.34
N ASN A 191 12.64 3.38 0.19
CA ASN A 191 14.02 3.30 0.67
C ASN A 191 14.16 3.52 2.18
N ASP A 192 13.16 4.15 2.81
CA ASP A 192 13.13 4.47 4.24
C ASP A 192 12.46 3.37 5.09
N LEU A 193 12.00 2.29 4.49
CA LEU A 193 11.36 1.21 5.23
C LEU A 193 12.34 0.47 6.13
N ASP A 194 12.00 0.34 7.41
CA ASP A 194 12.71 -0.54 8.33
C ASP A 194 12.41 -2.04 8.08
N SER A 195 12.96 -2.93 8.89
CA SER A 195 12.75 -4.39 8.79
C SER A 195 11.29 -4.80 8.98
N PHE A 196 10.49 -3.98 9.65
CA PHE A 196 9.07 -4.22 9.92
C PHE A 196 8.14 -3.49 8.94
N GLY A 197 8.68 -2.96 7.83
CA GLY A 197 7.92 -2.26 6.79
C GLY A 197 7.46 -0.85 7.16
N TYR A 198 7.95 -0.28 8.25
CA TYR A 198 7.58 1.05 8.73
C TYR A 198 8.43 2.13 8.06
N SER A 199 7.83 3.26 7.68
CA SER A 199 8.53 4.43 7.14
C SER A 199 8.70 5.52 8.19
N ARG A 200 9.93 6.01 8.36
CA ARG A 200 10.29 7.09 9.29
C ARG A 200 10.19 8.48 8.67
N LEU A 201 9.90 8.59 7.39
CA LEU A 201 9.89 9.88 6.67
C LEU A 201 8.92 10.91 7.26
N GLY A 202 7.84 10.46 7.89
CA GLY A 202 6.93 11.33 8.62
C GLY A 202 7.56 12.09 9.78
N TYR A 203 8.78 11.68 10.22
CA TYR A 203 9.50 12.34 11.30
C TYR A 203 10.40 13.49 10.84
N ALA A 204 10.77 13.55 9.57
CA ALA A 204 11.71 14.54 9.05
C ALA A 204 11.16 15.96 9.10
N ASN A 205 9.85 16.11 9.09
CA ASN A 205 9.16 17.39 9.22
C ASN A 205 8.64 17.55 10.66
N ASN A 206 9.54 17.91 11.60
CA ASN A 206 9.13 18.40 12.92
C ASN A 206 8.49 19.80 12.86
N SER A 207 8.05 20.24 11.70
CA SER A 207 7.32 21.49 11.55
C SER A 207 5.88 21.27 12.04
N VAL A 208 5.70 21.52 13.32
CA VAL A 208 4.40 21.86 13.89
C VAL A 208 3.78 22.91 12.98
N GLY A 209 2.67 22.58 12.33
CA GLY A 209 1.91 23.54 11.55
C GLY A 209 2.25 23.66 10.07
N GLY A 210 2.56 22.58 9.38
CA GLY A 210 2.64 22.54 7.92
C GLY A 210 1.29 22.73 7.25
N GLY A 211 0.87 23.96 7.06
CA GLY A 211 0.11 24.48 5.94
C GLY A 211 -1.32 24.00 5.67
N TRP A 212 -1.82 22.93 6.27
CA TRP A 212 -3.20 22.48 6.06
C TRP A 212 -4.11 23.09 7.13
N SER A 213 -4.96 24.03 6.73
CA SER A 213 -6.01 24.54 7.61
C SER A 213 -7.12 23.49 7.76
N SER A 214 -7.91 23.58 8.84
CA SER A 214 -9.12 22.77 9.03
C SER A 214 -10.07 22.85 7.83
N LYS A 215 -10.06 23.97 7.09
CA LYS A 215 -10.82 24.18 5.88
C LYS A 215 -10.28 23.36 4.71
N ASP A 216 -8.96 23.26 4.56
CA ASP A 216 -8.32 22.50 3.47
C ASP A 216 -8.49 20.99 3.68
N VAL A 217 -8.36 20.52 4.92
CA VAL A 217 -8.62 19.13 5.28
C VAL A 217 -10.10 18.78 5.07
N ASN A 218 -11.03 19.63 5.49
CA ASN A 218 -12.47 19.41 5.27
C ASN A 218 -12.89 19.49 3.80
N GLN A 219 -12.20 20.27 2.97
CA GLN A 219 -12.46 20.29 1.52
C GLN A 219 -11.90 19.09 0.79
N GLY A 220 -10.70 18.62 1.18
CA GLY A 220 -10.07 17.43 0.62
C GLY A 220 -10.68 16.12 1.09
N LEU A 221 -11.31 16.13 2.27
CA LEU A 221 -11.94 14.98 2.92
C LEU A 221 -13.47 15.01 2.85
N ARG A 222 -14.06 15.85 2.00
CA ARG A 222 -15.51 15.85 1.78
C ARG A 222 -15.95 14.48 1.31
N TYR A 223 -16.64 13.81 2.19
CA TYR A 223 -17.22 12.50 2.01
C TYR A 223 -18.43 12.57 1.09
N PRO A 224 -18.40 12.06 -0.14
CA PRO A 224 -19.63 11.82 -0.87
C PRO A 224 -20.36 10.65 -0.22
N GLY A 225 -21.48 10.90 0.27
CA GLY A 225 -22.66 10.13 0.67
C GLY A 225 -22.64 8.66 1.03
N GLY A 226 -21.58 7.86 0.86
CA GLY A 226 -21.60 6.44 1.20
C GLY A 226 -20.43 5.63 0.62
N PHE A 227 -20.27 4.42 1.11
CA PHE A 227 -19.29 3.49 0.58
C PHE A 227 -19.67 3.03 -0.83
N MET A 228 -18.68 2.93 -1.71
CA MET A 228 -18.93 2.40 -3.04
C MET A 228 -19.21 0.88 -2.97
N LYS A 229 -20.07 0.39 -3.83
CA LYS A 229 -20.37 -1.06 -3.92
C LYS A 229 -19.09 -1.89 -4.10
N SER A 230 -18.09 -1.36 -4.82
CA SER A 230 -16.77 -1.99 -5.00
C SER A 230 -16.01 -2.15 -3.69
N ASP A 231 -16.14 -1.19 -2.76
CA ASP A 231 -15.44 -1.25 -1.48
C ASP A 231 -16.10 -2.29 -0.56
N ILE A 232 -17.42 -2.32 -0.53
CA ILE A 232 -18.19 -3.35 0.19
C ILE A 232 -17.85 -4.75 -0.34
N ASN A 233 -17.79 -4.92 -1.67
CA ASN A 233 -17.42 -6.20 -2.29
C ASN A 233 -15.98 -6.60 -1.92
N SER A 234 -15.04 -5.66 -1.93
CA SER A 234 -13.64 -5.92 -1.54
C SER A 234 -13.52 -6.37 -0.09
N LEU A 235 -14.28 -5.75 0.82
CA LEU A 235 -14.31 -6.16 2.23
C LEU A 235 -14.97 -7.53 2.42
N ASN A 236 -16.09 -7.80 1.73
CA ASN A 236 -16.74 -9.11 1.76
C ASN A 236 -15.80 -10.23 1.30
N GLU A 237 -15.03 -9.98 0.22
CA GLU A 237 -14.05 -10.92 -0.30
C GLU A 237 -12.94 -11.19 0.73
N LEU A 238 -12.36 -10.13 1.32
CA LEU A 238 -11.37 -10.26 2.40
C LEU A 238 -11.90 -11.05 3.60
N VAL A 239 -13.11 -10.77 4.04
CA VAL A 239 -13.75 -11.49 5.15
C VAL A 239 -13.94 -12.97 4.82
N SER A 240 -14.42 -13.26 3.61
CA SER A 240 -14.64 -14.64 3.17
C SER A 240 -13.35 -15.42 3.10
N VAL A 241 -12.30 -14.85 2.51
CA VAL A 241 -10.98 -15.51 2.40
C VAL A 241 -10.31 -15.58 3.78
N GLY A 242 -10.45 -14.56 4.62
CA GLY A 242 -9.96 -14.56 6.00
C GLY A 242 -10.55 -15.72 6.80
N LYS A 243 -11.86 -15.96 6.72
CA LYS A 243 -12.52 -17.09 7.39
C LYS A 243 -11.99 -18.45 6.95
N VAL A 244 -11.75 -18.62 5.64
CA VAL A 244 -11.21 -19.89 5.10
C VAL A 244 -9.78 -20.15 5.57
N ASN A 245 -8.99 -19.10 5.81
CA ASN A 245 -7.58 -19.18 6.18
C ASN A 245 -7.34 -18.96 7.69
N ASP A 246 -8.37 -18.93 8.50
CA ASP A 246 -8.30 -18.64 9.95
C ASP A 246 -7.59 -17.29 10.25
N THR A 247 -7.75 -16.34 9.36
CA THR A 247 -7.18 -15.00 9.46
C THR A 247 -8.24 -14.01 9.95
N LYS A 248 -8.06 -13.42 11.11
CA LYS A 248 -8.98 -12.43 11.66
C LYS A 248 -8.89 -11.13 10.88
N ILE A 249 -10.02 -10.62 10.38
CA ILE A 249 -10.09 -9.31 9.72
C ILE A 249 -10.57 -8.27 10.73
N ILE A 250 -9.83 -7.16 10.85
CA ILE A 250 -10.12 -6.06 11.76
C ILE A 250 -10.11 -4.76 10.97
N ILE A 251 -11.04 -3.88 11.21
CA ILE A 251 -11.06 -2.52 10.66
C ILE A 251 -10.71 -1.53 11.76
N SER A 252 -9.83 -0.61 11.47
CA SER A 252 -9.53 0.54 12.34
C SER A 252 -9.71 1.85 11.59
N SER A 253 -10.25 2.87 12.24
CA SER A 253 -10.11 4.24 11.79
C SER A 253 -8.70 4.77 12.11
N VAL A 254 -8.24 5.75 11.33
CA VAL A 254 -7.00 6.48 11.63
C VAL A 254 -7.32 7.74 12.43
N PRO A 255 -6.46 8.21 13.34
CA PRO A 255 -6.63 9.50 13.96
C PRO A 255 -6.43 10.61 12.92
N LEU A 256 -7.36 11.55 12.87
CA LEU A 256 -7.31 12.73 12.02
C LEU A 256 -7.80 13.94 12.84
N PRO A 257 -7.04 15.05 12.86
CA PRO A 257 -7.29 16.15 13.81
C PRO A 257 -8.59 16.88 13.58
N TYR A 258 -9.20 16.73 12.41
CA TYR A 258 -10.40 17.46 11.99
C TYR A 258 -11.47 16.53 11.42
N LEU A 259 -11.39 15.23 11.73
CA LEU A 259 -12.35 14.29 11.21
C LEU A 259 -13.68 14.44 11.95
N ASP A 260 -14.75 14.65 11.15
CA ASP A 260 -16.10 14.56 11.65
C ASP A 260 -16.39 13.15 12.18
N ASP A 261 -17.05 13.05 13.32
CA ASP A 261 -17.53 11.81 13.91
C ASP A 261 -18.38 10.97 12.93
N GLN A 262 -19.03 11.62 11.98
CA GLN A 262 -19.77 10.98 10.90
C GLN A 262 -18.97 9.91 10.15
N TYR A 263 -17.70 10.15 9.87
CA TYR A 263 -16.86 9.16 9.20
C TYR A 263 -16.65 7.93 10.07
N ARG A 264 -16.29 8.13 11.32
CA ARG A 264 -16.07 7.06 12.30
C ARG A 264 -17.34 6.21 12.46
N ILE A 265 -18.49 6.88 12.59
CA ILE A 265 -19.80 6.21 12.72
C ILE A 265 -20.08 5.34 11.49
N LYS A 266 -19.84 5.86 10.28
CA LYS A 266 -20.06 5.12 9.03
C LYS A 266 -19.13 3.90 8.93
N VAL A 267 -17.84 4.06 9.21
CA VAL A 267 -16.88 2.92 9.17
C VAL A 267 -17.24 1.87 10.21
N LYS A 268 -17.62 2.28 11.43
CA LYS A 268 -18.11 1.38 12.48
C LYS A 268 -19.39 0.64 12.05
N SER A 269 -20.33 1.35 11.44
CA SER A 269 -21.58 0.74 10.94
C SER A 269 -21.29 -0.29 9.84
N LEU A 270 -20.36 0.03 8.92
CA LEU A 270 -19.91 -0.91 7.90
C LEU A 270 -19.26 -2.15 8.50
N ALA A 271 -18.32 -1.98 9.44
CA ALA A 271 -17.69 -3.10 10.12
C ALA A 271 -18.72 -3.99 10.81
N ASN A 272 -19.68 -3.40 11.52
CA ASN A 272 -20.77 -4.13 12.18
C ASN A 272 -21.64 -4.91 11.18
N SER A 273 -21.98 -4.31 10.04
CA SER A 273 -22.79 -4.97 8.99
C SER A 273 -22.10 -6.18 8.36
N LEU A 274 -20.78 -6.20 8.40
CA LEU A 274 -19.93 -7.29 7.89
C LEU A 274 -19.51 -8.30 8.99
N GLY A 275 -19.91 -8.06 10.25
CA GLY A 275 -19.46 -8.87 11.38
C GLY A 275 -17.97 -8.77 11.65
N ILE A 276 -17.34 -7.64 11.32
CA ILE A 276 -15.91 -7.37 11.49
C ILE A 276 -15.69 -6.56 12.77
N THR A 277 -14.64 -6.88 13.52
CA THR A 277 -14.22 -6.09 14.70
C THR A 277 -13.76 -4.70 14.26
N PHE A 278 -14.23 -3.67 14.96
CA PHE A 278 -13.86 -2.28 14.74
C PHE A 278 -13.04 -1.71 15.90
N ILE A 279 -11.92 -1.04 15.58
CA ILE A 279 -11.11 -0.28 16.53
C ILE A 279 -11.26 1.21 16.20
N SER A 280 -11.62 2.04 17.18
CA SER A 280 -11.75 3.48 17.02
C SER A 280 -10.41 4.17 17.23
N GLY A 281 -9.61 4.31 16.17
CA GLY A 281 -8.30 4.96 16.25
C GLY A 281 -8.36 6.45 16.59
N ASN A 282 -9.48 7.14 16.30
CA ASN A 282 -9.64 8.57 16.58
C ASN A 282 -9.61 8.90 18.08
N ASP A 283 -9.94 7.96 18.94
CA ASP A 283 -10.01 8.20 20.38
C ASP A 283 -8.62 8.27 21.05
N SER A 284 -7.56 7.85 20.31
CA SER A 284 -6.20 7.76 20.84
C SER A 284 -5.38 9.04 20.72
N VAL A 285 -5.63 9.85 19.68
CA VAL A 285 -4.85 11.05 19.37
C VAL A 285 -5.80 12.16 18.98
N THR A 286 -5.98 13.13 19.89
CA THR A 286 -6.97 14.21 19.74
C THR A 286 -6.33 15.60 19.55
N SER A 287 -5.06 15.80 19.91
CA SER A 287 -4.40 17.11 19.76
C SER A 287 -3.71 17.25 18.41
N GLY A 288 -3.82 18.43 17.79
CA GLY A 288 -3.11 18.81 16.58
C GLY A 288 -1.58 18.72 16.68
N ASP A 289 -1.02 18.80 17.91
CA ASP A 289 0.42 18.72 18.18
C ASP A 289 1.03 17.33 17.85
N TYR A 290 0.19 16.33 17.64
CA TYR A 290 0.59 14.98 17.25
C TYR A 290 0.71 14.79 15.74
N PHE A 291 0.49 15.84 14.94
CA PHE A 291 0.52 15.75 13.49
C PHE A 291 1.69 16.56 12.91
N SER A 292 2.30 16.03 11.84
CA SER A 292 3.33 16.73 11.06
C SER A 292 2.73 17.65 10.00
N ASP A 293 1.55 17.30 9.54
CA ASP A 293 0.70 18.05 8.60
C ASP A 293 -0.76 17.82 8.97
N GLY A 294 -1.69 18.17 8.10
CA GLY A 294 -3.14 18.02 8.39
C GLY A 294 -3.64 16.57 8.49
N ILE A 295 -2.84 15.55 8.12
CA ILE A 295 -3.30 14.15 8.03
C ILE A 295 -2.31 13.12 8.55
N HIS A 296 -1.01 13.42 8.59
CA HIS A 296 0.00 12.48 9.00
C HIS A 296 0.47 12.72 10.43
N LEU A 297 0.53 11.66 11.21
CA LEU A 297 1.09 11.72 12.55
C LEU A 297 2.59 12.05 12.51
N ASN A 298 3.04 12.89 13.44
CA ASN A 298 4.47 13.04 13.73
C ASN A 298 4.96 11.86 14.58
N LYS A 299 6.25 11.85 14.92
CA LYS A 299 6.86 10.76 15.71
C LYS A 299 6.08 10.46 16.99
N ARG A 300 5.79 11.52 17.78
CA ARG A 300 5.08 11.38 19.05
C ARG A 300 3.64 10.86 18.87
N GLY A 301 2.95 11.36 17.84
CA GLY A 301 1.61 10.88 17.49
C GLY A 301 1.61 9.41 17.08
N ALA A 302 2.58 8.99 16.27
CA ALA A 302 2.74 7.59 15.86
C ALA A 302 3.06 6.67 17.06
N GLU A 303 3.88 7.12 18.01
CA GLU A 303 4.16 6.37 19.24
C GLU A 303 2.89 6.16 20.08
N VAL A 304 2.13 7.24 20.35
CA VAL A 304 0.87 7.18 21.12
C VAL A 304 -0.16 6.28 20.42
N PHE A 305 -0.32 6.46 19.11
CA PHE A 305 -1.27 5.66 18.35
C PHE A 305 -0.89 4.18 18.30
N SER A 306 0.40 3.87 18.12
CA SER A 306 0.89 2.50 18.11
C SER A 306 0.71 1.81 19.45
N GLN A 307 0.94 2.50 20.57
CA GLN A 307 0.67 1.98 21.91
C GLN A 307 -0.82 1.69 22.12
N PHE A 308 -1.70 2.60 21.67
CA PHE A 308 -3.14 2.37 21.72
C PHE A 308 -3.54 1.13 20.91
N ILE A 309 -3.05 1.00 19.67
CA ILE A 309 -3.34 -0.17 18.84
C ILE A 309 -2.84 -1.47 19.49
N ALA A 310 -1.65 -1.47 20.10
CA ALA A 310 -1.16 -2.62 20.84
C ALA A 310 -2.14 -3.07 21.93
N GLN A 311 -2.63 -2.13 22.75
CA GLN A 311 -3.60 -2.41 23.80
C GLN A 311 -4.92 -2.98 23.25
N GLU A 312 -5.41 -2.42 22.15
CA GLU A 312 -6.65 -2.91 21.54
C GLU A 312 -6.47 -4.33 20.95
N LEU A 313 -5.33 -4.62 20.33
CA LEU A 313 -5.04 -5.96 19.80
C LEU A 313 -4.93 -7.00 20.93
N ILE A 314 -4.28 -6.65 22.04
CA ILE A 314 -4.22 -7.51 23.24
C ILE A 314 -5.61 -7.78 23.80
N LYS A 315 -6.49 -6.78 23.91
CA LYS A 315 -7.88 -6.96 24.35
C LYS A 315 -8.69 -7.90 23.45
N LEU A 316 -8.33 -7.98 22.17
CA LEU A 316 -8.93 -8.89 21.19
C LEU A 316 -8.38 -10.31 21.25
N GLY A 317 -7.45 -10.59 22.18
CA GLY A 317 -6.83 -11.89 22.35
C GLY A 317 -5.85 -12.26 21.22
N LEU A 318 -5.23 -11.25 20.65
CA LEU A 318 -4.18 -11.41 19.63
C LEU A 318 -2.82 -11.46 20.28
#